data_2bf0b6b3e70765728bab9437496954a8
#
_entry.id   2bf0b6b3e70765728bab9437496954a8
#
_cell.length_a   1.000
_cell.length_b   1.000
_cell.length_c   1.000
_cell.angle_alpha   90.00
_cell.angle_beta   90.00
_cell.angle_gamma   90.00
#
_symmetry.space_group_name_H-M   'P 1'
#
loop_
_entity.id
_entity.type
_entity.pdbx_description
1 polymer ?
#
loop_
_entity_poly.entity_id
_entity_poly.type
_entity_poly.pdbx_seq_one_letter_code
_entity_poly.pdbx_strand_id
1 'polypeptide(L)'
;MIKRLREQAEILNRNGSTNPPVAVGMGDEIGEFTALTQDAEPVDSESLRHGDTLVAFFSPTCRPCQEKLPKFVDFAASFPGGREQVLATVVGEPEAAADMLERLRPVARVVHESSNEGAVSSAFDLKAFPVVLVVSPSIEHGRPIVTAEQIDLDVPVSAR
;
A
#
# COMPACT_ATOMS: atom_id res chain seq x y z
N MET A 1 9.46 18.27 -27.38
CA MET A 1 9.29 17.52 -27.44
C MET A 1 9.44 17.56 -26.89
N ILE A 2 9.26 17.91 -26.58
CA ILE A 2 9.11 17.39 -26.44
C ILE A 2 8.80 17.45 -25.74
N LYS A 3 8.54 17.85 -25.37
CA LYS A 3 8.14 17.26 -25.18
C LYS A 3 7.89 16.88 -25.20
N ARG A 4 7.58 17.50 -25.39
CA ARG A 4 7.15 16.57 -25.66
C ARG A 4 7.40 16.01 -25.63
N LEU A 5 7.35 16.57 -25.52
CA LEU A 5 7.44 15.45 -25.57
C LEU A 5 7.53 15.24 -24.77
N ARG A 6 7.25 15.70 -24.20
CA ARG A 6 7.28 14.96 -23.69
C ARG A 6 6.61 14.66 -23.58
N GLU A 7 6.14 14.90 -23.72
CA GLU A 7 5.54 14.00 -23.92
C GLU A 7 5.39 13.36 -24.33
N GLN A 8 5.21 13.57 -24.60
CA GLN A 8 5.12 12.47 -25.08
C GLN A 8 5.52 11.82 -24.87
N ALA A 9 5.68 11.93 -24.61
CA ALA A 9 5.99 10.94 -24.40
C ALA A 9 5.88 10.69 -23.67
N GLU A 10 5.53 11.03 -23.13
CA GLU A 10 5.39 10.31 -22.68
C GLU A 10 4.77 9.68 -22.74
N ILE A 11 4.22 9.75 -23.05
CA ILE A 11 3.71 8.84 -23.30
C ILE A 11 3.99 7.91 -23.77
N LEU A 12 4.00 7.79 -23.94
CA LEU A 12 4.26 6.81 -24.20
C LEU A 12 4.87 6.17 -23.75
N ASN A 13 4.84 6.36 -23.29
CA ASN A 13 5.25 5.59 -22.83
C ASN A 13 5.28 5.13 -22.20
N ARG A 14 5.28 5.51 -21.75
CA ARG A 14 4.96 4.72 -21.21
C ARG A 14 4.76 3.53 -21.56
N ASN A 15 5.29 3.24 -21.42
CA ASN A 15 5.21 2.13 -21.81
C ASN A 15 4.25 1.55 -22.19
N GLY A 16 4.22 1.40 -22.36
CA GLY A 16 3.22 0.73 -23.02
C GLY A 16 1.93 0.52 -22.31
N SER A 17 1.89 0.69 -21.03
CA SER A 17 0.66 0.48 -20.27
C SER A 17 -0.33 1.62 -20.52
N THR A 18 -1.58 1.24 -20.79
CA THR A 18 -2.66 2.21 -20.96
C THR A 18 -3.47 2.39 -19.68
N ASN A 19 -3.18 1.60 -18.65
CA ASN A 19 -3.91 1.69 -17.40
C ASN A 19 -3.42 2.86 -16.56
N PRO A 20 -4.33 3.65 -15.96
CA PRO A 20 -3.90 4.71 -15.06
C PRO A 20 -3.31 4.12 -13.80
N PRO A 21 -2.43 4.86 -13.11
CA PRO A 21 -1.88 4.37 -11.85
C PRO A 21 -2.97 4.25 -10.80
N VAL A 22 -2.86 3.23 -9.94
CA VAL A 22 -3.84 2.98 -8.90
C VAL A 22 -3.41 3.55 -7.55
N ALA A 23 -2.16 3.96 -7.44
CA ALA A 23 -1.59 4.57 -6.23
C ALA A 23 -0.25 5.17 -6.62
N VAL A 24 0.50 5.66 -5.61
CA VAL A 24 1.89 6.09 -5.85
C VAL A 24 2.68 4.91 -6.42
N GLY A 25 3.65 5.20 -7.25
CA GLY A 25 4.46 4.19 -7.91
C GLY A 25 5.91 4.24 -7.48
N MET A 26 6.72 3.38 -8.10
CA MET A 26 8.15 3.25 -7.79
C MET A 26 8.84 4.60 -7.76
N GLY A 27 9.54 4.87 -6.65
CA GLY A 27 10.30 6.09 -6.47
C GLY A 27 9.50 7.28 -5.97
N ASP A 28 8.18 7.17 -5.92
CA ASP A 28 7.34 8.27 -5.44
C ASP A 28 7.43 8.40 -3.92
N GLU A 29 7.41 9.62 -3.44
CA GLU A 29 7.36 9.90 -2.01
C GLU A 29 5.95 9.68 -1.49
N ILE A 30 5.88 9.21 -0.23
CA ILE A 30 4.60 9.04 0.45
C ILE A 30 4.23 10.35 1.12
N GLY A 31 2.98 10.76 1.03
CA GLY A 31 2.49 11.95 1.70
C GLY A 31 2.45 11.76 3.21
N GLU A 32 2.30 12.86 3.92
CA GLU A 32 2.20 12.81 5.39
C GLU A 32 0.82 12.35 5.80
N PHE A 33 0.76 11.53 6.83
CA PHE A 33 -0.52 11.10 7.39
C PHE A 33 -0.38 10.75 8.86
N THR A 34 -1.51 10.75 9.56
CA THR A 34 -1.64 10.28 10.93
C THR A 34 -2.95 9.52 11.03
N ALA A 35 -2.91 8.34 11.64
CA ALA A 35 -4.11 7.50 11.77
C ALA A 35 -4.01 6.64 13.02
N LEU A 36 -5.13 6.03 13.39
CA LEU A 36 -5.16 5.04 14.48
C LEU A 36 -5.52 3.69 13.90
N THR A 37 -4.82 2.66 14.38
CA THR A 37 -5.12 1.29 13.99
C THR A 37 -6.35 0.78 14.72
N GLN A 38 -6.80 -0.42 14.34
CA GLN A 38 -7.92 -1.08 15.00
C GLN A 38 -7.61 -1.42 16.47
N ASP A 39 -6.33 -1.44 16.83
CA ASP A 39 -5.89 -1.68 18.19
C ASP A 39 -5.58 -0.36 18.92
N ALA A 40 -6.04 0.76 18.37
CA ALA A 40 -5.86 2.10 18.91
C ALA A 40 -4.40 2.52 19.01
N GLU A 41 -3.54 1.96 18.18
CA GLU A 41 -2.14 2.34 18.09
C GLU A 41 -1.98 3.46 17.07
N PRO A 42 -1.23 4.52 17.40
CA PRO A 42 -0.99 5.55 16.40
C PRO A 42 -0.04 5.06 15.31
N VAL A 43 -0.31 5.46 14.08
CA VAL A 43 0.57 5.19 12.96
C VAL A 43 0.61 6.45 12.10
N ASP A 44 1.79 6.79 11.63
CA ASP A 44 1.96 7.99 10.80
C ASP A 44 3.09 7.76 9.81
N SER A 45 3.30 8.75 8.95
CA SER A 45 4.34 8.65 7.93
C SER A 45 5.73 8.55 8.54
N GLU A 46 5.94 9.08 9.74
CA GLU A 46 7.23 8.94 10.43
C GLU A 46 7.51 7.49 10.80
N SER A 47 6.48 6.71 11.11
CA SER A 47 6.67 5.32 11.47
C SER A 47 7.17 4.47 10.31
N LEU A 48 7.06 4.96 9.09
CA LEU A 48 7.57 4.27 7.90
C LEU A 48 9.06 4.49 7.68
N ARG A 49 9.71 5.27 8.53
CA ARG A 49 11.14 5.55 8.41
C ARG A 49 12.04 4.54 9.11
N HIS A 50 11.44 3.55 9.74
CA HIS A 50 12.19 2.59 10.57
C HIS A 50 12.62 1.34 9.82
N GLY A 51 12.49 1.32 8.52
CA GLY A 51 12.86 0.18 7.69
C GLY A 51 11.82 -0.05 6.62
N ASP A 52 11.99 -1.12 5.89
CA ASP A 52 11.04 -1.47 4.83
C ASP A 52 9.69 -1.82 5.44
N THR A 53 8.62 -1.27 4.87
CA THR A 53 7.26 -1.52 5.32
C THR A 53 6.44 -2.07 4.16
N LEU A 54 5.77 -3.20 4.40
CA LEU A 54 4.81 -3.76 3.45
C LEU A 54 3.49 -3.03 3.65
N VAL A 55 2.98 -2.42 2.59
CA VAL A 55 1.75 -1.62 2.67
C VAL A 55 0.73 -2.19 1.71
N ALA A 56 -0.51 -2.34 2.18
CA ALA A 56 -1.58 -2.89 1.36
C ALA A 56 -2.87 -2.11 1.57
N PHE A 57 -3.67 -2.06 0.50
CA PHE A 57 -5.00 -1.46 0.52
C PHE A 57 -5.98 -2.45 -0.05
N PHE A 58 -7.04 -2.73 0.69
CA PHE A 58 -8.10 -3.66 0.30
C PHE A 58 -9.46 -3.01 0.48
N SER A 59 -10.44 -3.51 -0.28
CA SER A 59 -11.84 -3.11 -0.11
C SER A 59 -12.68 -4.37 0.04
N PRO A 60 -13.64 -4.39 0.99
CA PRO A 60 -14.46 -5.58 1.20
C PRO A 60 -15.40 -5.89 0.04
N THR A 61 -15.68 -4.91 -0.82
CA THR A 61 -16.55 -5.11 -1.98
C THR A 61 -15.77 -5.41 -3.25
N CYS A 62 -14.46 -5.53 -3.15
CA CYS A 62 -13.59 -5.77 -4.29
C CYS A 62 -13.28 -7.26 -4.38
N ARG A 63 -13.68 -7.92 -5.49
CA ARG A 63 -13.47 -9.36 -5.61
C ARG A 63 -11.99 -9.73 -5.66
N PRO A 64 -11.14 -9.06 -6.45
CA PRO A 64 -9.70 -9.37 -6.43
C PRO A 64 -9.08 -9.19 -5.05
N CYS A 65 -9.59 -8.25 -4.24
CA CYS A 65 -9.12 -8.07 -2.88
C CYS A 65 -9.41 -9.31 -2.04
N GLN A 66 -10.61 -9.85 -2.16
CA GLN A 66 -11.01 -11.05 -1.42
C GLN A 66 -10.16 -12.24 -1.80
N GLU A 67 -9.81 -12.35 -3.09
CA GLU A 67 -8.98 -13.44 -3.57
C GLU A 67 -7.54 -13.31 -3.12
N LYS A 68 -7.04 -12.08 -3.03
CA LYS A 68 -5.64 -11.86 -2.63
C LYS A 68 -5.45 -11.87 -1.11
N LEU A 69 -6.51 -11.68 -0.36
CA LEU A 69 -6.39 -11.55 1.09
C LEU A 69 -5.68 -12.72 1.75
N PRO A 70 -6.06 -13.99 1.51
CA PRO A 70 -5.33 -15.09 2.16
C PRO A 70 -3.87 -15.16 1.74
N LYS A 71 -3.58 -14.86 0.48
CA LYS A 71 -2.19 -14.83 0.02
C LYS A 71 -1.41 -13.72 0.69
N PHE A 72 -2.03 -12.56 0.86
CA PHE A 72 -1.39 -11.45 1.55
C PHE A 72 -1.12 -11.79 3.01
N VAL A 73 -2.07 -12.42 3.69
CA VAL A 73 -1.89 -12.81 5.09
C VAL A 73 -0.67 -13.72 5.24
N ASP A 74 -0.55 -14.73 4.37
CA ASP A 74 0.60 -15.63 4.39
C ASP A 74 1.91 -14.90 4.12
N PHE A 75 1.91 -14.01 3.13
CA PHE A 75 3.08 -13.24 2.76
C PHE A 75 3.51 -12.32 3.92
N ALA A 76 2.55 -11.63 4.51
CA ALA A 76 2.82 -10.69 5.58
C ALA A 76 3.34 -11.39 6.83
N ALA A 77 2.88 -12.61 7.11
CA ALA A 77 3.30 -13.35 8.28
C ALA A 77 4.81 -13.62 8.28
N SER A 78 5.44 -13.66 7.10
CA SER A 78 6.87 -13.90 6.98
C SER A 78 7.66 -12.66 6.60
N PHE A 79 7.01 -11.50 6.54
CA PHE A 79 7.71 -10.27 6.16
C PHE A 79 8.70 -9.87 7.27
N PRO A 80 9.92 -9.43 6.89
CA PRO A 80 10.94 -9.05 7.88
C PRO A 80 10.45 -7.93 8.80
N GLY A 81 10.65 -8.09 10.09
CA GLY A 81 10.18 -7.14 11.08
C GLY A 81 8.82 -7.47 11.65
N GLY A 82 8.11 -8.42 11.04
CA GLY A 82 6.83 -8.88 11.54
C GLY A 82 5.72 -7.85 11.40
N ARG A 83 4.73 -7.94 12.26
CA ARG A 83 3.53 -7.10 12.22
C ARG A 83 3.85 -5.61 12.24
N GLU A 84 4.92 -5.22 12.93
CA GLU A 84 5.31 -3.81 13.04
C GLU A 84 5.74 -3.21 11.70
N GLN A 85 6.14 -4.05 10.77
CA GLN A 85 6.58 -3.61 9.45
C GLN A 85 5.55 -3.89 8.37
N VAL A 86 4.28 -4.14 8.76
CA VAL A 86 3.19 -4.35 7.82
C VAL A 86 2.05 -3.40 8.17
N LEU A 87 1.64 -2.60 7.21
CA LEU A 87 0.53 -1.67 7.38
C LEU A 87 -0.53 -2.00 6.34
N ALA A 88 -1.71 -2.38 6.79
CA ALA A 88 -2.82 -2.69 5.90
C ALA A 88 -3.96 -1.71 6.16
N THR A 89 -4.55 -1.20 5.10
CA THR A 89 -5.70 -0.30 5.19
C THR A 89 -6.87 -0.94 4.47
N VAL A 90 -8.01 -1.04 5.17
CA VAL A 90 -9.24 -1.55 4.59
C VAL A 90 -10.17 -0.37 4.40
N VAL A 91 -10.63 -0.15 3.17
CA VAL A 91 -11.43 1.00 2.80
C VAL A 91 -12.83 0.53 2.44
N GLY A 92 -13.84 0.98 3.18
CA GLY A 92 -15.22 0.60 2.93
C GLY A 92 -16.06 0.73 4.19
N GLU A 93 -17.31 0.30 4.09
CA GLU A 93 -18.24 0.37 5.20
C GLU A 93 -17.77 -0.51 6.37
N PRO A 94 -17.91 -0.04 7.61
CA PRO A 94 -17.39 -0.78 8.77
C PRO A 94 -17.90 -2.21 8.86
N GLU A 95 -19.19 -2.41 8.59
CA GLU A 95 -19.78 -3.75 8.70
C GLU A 95 -19.24 -4.69 7.64
N ALA A 96 -19.06 -4.19 6.42
CA ALA A 96 -18.52 -5.00 5.35
C ALA A 96 -17.03 -5.28 5.56
N ALA A 97 -16.32 -4.36 6.19
CA ALA A 97 -14.88 -4.46 6.39
C ALA A 97 -14.49 -5.36 7.56
N ALA A 98 -15.43 -5.68 8.46
CA ALA A 98 -15.11 -6.34 9.72
C ALA A 98 -14.31 -7.62 9.56
N ASP A 99 -14.67 -8.47 8.60
CA ASP A 99 -13.99 -9.73 8.39
C ASP A 99 -12.54 -9.53 7.93
N MET A 100 -12.34 -8.63 6.98
CA MET A 100 -10.98 -8.34 6.51
C MET A 100 -10.11 -7.76 7.63
N LEU A 101 -10.70 -6.86 8.42
CA LEU A 101 -9.98 -6.25 9.54
C LEU A 101 -9.51 -7.32 10.52
N GLU A 102 -10.38 -8.27 10.86
CA GLU A 102 -10.01 -9.32 11.79
C GLU A 102 -8.93 -10.24 11.24
N ARG A 103 -9.01 -10.55 9.96
CA ARG A 103 -8.05 -11.48 9.36
C ARG A 103 -6.68 -10.85 9.21
N LEU A 104 -6.60 -9.54 9.07
CA LEU A 104 -5.34 -8.82 8.90
C LEU A 104 -4.65 -8.49 10.23
N ARG A 105 -5.41 -8.35 11.32
CA ARG A 105 -4.84 -7.91 12.59
C ARG A 105 -3.66 -8.74 13.10
N PRO A 106 -3.68 -10.07 12.98
CA PRO A 106 -2.55 -10.86 13.48
C PRO A 106 -1.24 -10.62 12.75
N VAL A 107 -1.30 -10.16 11.50
CA VAL A 107 -0.09 -10.04 10.66
C VAL A 107 0.24 -8.60 10.29
N ALA A 108 -0.61 -7.65 10.64
CA ALA A 108 -0.43 -6.26 10.22
C ALA A 108 -0.99 -5.29 11.25
N ARG A 109 -0.48 -4.06 11.21
CA ARG A 109 -1.17 -2.94 11.84
C ARG A 109 -2.25 -2.52 10.86
N VAL A 110 -3.49 -2.48 11.30
CA VAL A 110 -4.64 -2.33 10.41
C VAL A 110 -5.37 -1.03 10.67
N VAL A 111 -5.57 -0.26 9.61
CA VAL A 111 -6.33 0.99 9.66
C VAL A 111 -7.61 0.79 8.85
N HIS A 112 -8.71 1.30 9.36
CA HIS A 112 -9.99 1.30 8.64
C HIS A 112 -10.33 2.73 8.20
N GLU A 113 -10.68 2.87 6.94
CA GLU A 113 -11.14 4.14 6.39
C GLU A 113 -12.44 3.90 5.64
N SER A 114 -13.38 4.84 5.76
CA SER A 114 -14.69 4.66 5.11
C SER A 114 -14.65 4.97 3.62
N SER A 115 -13.64 5.71 3.17
CA SER A 115 -13.49 6.03 1.75
C SER A 115 -12.01 6.25 1.43
N ASN A 116 -11.68 6.34 0.13
CA ASN A 116 -10.30 6.61 -0.27
C ASN A 116 -9.89 8.07 -0.08
N GLU A 117 -10.70 8.84 0.61
CA GLU A 117 -10.35 10.19 1.03
C GLU A 117 -9.77 10.23 2.44
N GLY A 118 -9.67 9.08 3.10
CA GLY A 118 -9.06 9.01 4.42
C GLY A 118 -7.59 9.35 4.40
N ALA A 119 -7.01 9.49 5.59
CA ALA A 119 -5.63 9.99 5.75
C ALA A 119 -4.60 9.11 5.05
N VAL A 120 -4.69 7.79 5.25
CA VAL A 120 -3.70 6.88 4.66
C VAL A 120 -3.91 6.77 3.16
N SER A 121 -5.16 6.60 2.73
CA SER A 121 -5.47 6.51 1.31
C SER A 121 -5.01 7.73 0.55
N SER A 122 -5.22 8.92 1.12
CA SER A 122 -4.79 10.17 0.48
C SER A 122 -3.29 10.28 0.39
N ALA A 123 -2.57 9.86 1.44
CA ALA A 123 -1.11 9.91 1.45
C ALA A 123 -0.50 9.04 0.36
N PHE A 124 -1.19 7.96 -0.01
CA PHE A 124 -0.73 7.04 -1.06
C PHE A 124 -1.40 7.30 -2.41
N ASP A 125 -2.21 8.35 -2.51
CA ASP A 125 -2.92 8.70 -3.74
C ASP A 125 -3.70 7.51 -4.29
N LEU A 126 -4.43 6.86 -3.39
CA LEU A 126 -5.12 5.61 -3.70
C LEU A 126 -6.32 5.85 -4.62
N LYS A 127 -6.41 5.08 -5.71
CA LYS A 127 -7.50 5.22 -6.67
C LYS A 127 -8.22 3.92 -6.97
N ALA A 128 -7.60 2.78 -6.66
CA ALA A 128 -8.20 1.48 -6.96
C ALA A 128 -7.64 0.42 -6.03
N PHE A 129 -8.22 -0.77 -6.06
CA PHE A 129 -7.86 -1.89 -5.20
C PHE A 129 -7.67 -3.15 -6.03
N PRO A 130 -6.92 -4.13 -5.54
CA PRO A 130 -6.05 -4.06 -4.37
C PRO A 130 -4.71 -3.41 -4.73
N VAL A 131 -4.03 -2.89 -3.71
CA VAL A 131 -2.69 -2.33 -3.88
C VAL A 131 -1.79 -2.97 -2.84
N VAL A 132 -0.62 -3.44 -3.25
CA VAL A 132 0.39 -3.98 -2.34
C VAL A 132 1.74 -3.43 -2.78
N LEU A 133 2.40 -2.73 -1.86
CA LEU A 133 3.70 -2.11 -2.14
C LEU A 133 4.65 -2.29 -0.97
N VAL A 134 5.94 -1.99 -1.22
CA VAL A 134 6.92 -1.83 -0.15
C VAL A 134 7.39 -0.39 -0.17
N VAL A 135 7.48 0.18 1.02
CA VAL A 135 7.93 1.56 1.23
C VAL A 135 9.19 1.49 2.08
N SER A 136 10.20 2.26 1.70
CA SER A 136 11.49 2.28 2.39
C SER A 136 11.88 3.70 2.73
N PRO A 137 12.64 3.90 3.82
CA PRO A 137 13.16 5.23 4.11
C PRO A 137 14.14 5.67 3.03
N SER A 138 14.18 6.97 2.77
CA SER A 138 15.11 7.50 1.78
C SER A 138 15.76 8.75 2.32
N ILE A 139 17.08 8.73 2.43
CA ILE A 139 17.85 9.88 2.87
C ILE A 139 17.77 11.00 1.84
N GLU A 140 17.81 10.63 0.57
CA GLU A 140 17.80 11.62 -0.52
C GLU A 140 16.51 12.42 -0.55
N HIS A 141 15.40 11.76 -0.30
CA HIS A 141 14.08 12.41 -0.38
C HIS A 141 13.65 13.05 0.93
N GLY A 142 14.24 12.61 2.05
CA GLY A 142 13.78 13.05 3.36
C GLY A 142 12.43 12.48 3.75
N ARG A 143 11.87 11.58 2.95
CA ARG A 143 10.58 10.94 3.15
C ARG A 143 10.65 9.50 2.67
N PRO A 144 9.79 8.63 3.20
CA PRO A 144 9.71 7.29 2.66
C PRO A 144 9.26 7.30 1.20
N ILE A 145 9.80 6.37 0.43
CA ILE A 145 9.45 6.24 -0.99
C ILE A 145 9.05 4.80 -1.28
N VAL A 146 8.33 4.62 -2.38
CA VAL A 146 7.93 3.29 -2.83
C VAL A 146 9.15 2.62 -3.48
N THR A 147 9.52 1.45 -2.98
CA THR A 147 10.67 0.71 -3.51
C THR A 147 10.27 -0.59 -4.19
N ALA A 148 9.02 -1.01 -4.07
CA ALA A 148 8.46 -2.15 -4.81
C ALA A 148 6.96 -1.96 -4.95
N GLU A 149 6.42 -2.35 -6.09
CA GLU A 149 4.98 -2.31 -6.31
C GLU A 149 4.56 -3.57 -7.06
N GLN A 150 3.25 -3.84 -7.07
CA GLN A 150 2.70 -5.02 -7.73
C GLN A 150 3.37 -6.29 -7.23
N ILE A 151 3.45 -6.41 -5.90
CA ILE A 151 4.14 -7.50 -5.24
C ILE A 151 3.50 -8.84 -5.62
N ASP A 152 4.33 -9.79 -6.02
CA ASP A 152 3.87 -11.15 -6.30
C ASP A 152 3.75 -11.91 -4.99
N LEU A 153 2.54 -12.11 -4.53
CA LEU A 153 2.28 -12.74 -3.23
C LEU A 153 2.47 -14.26 -3.27
N ASP A 154 2.63 -14.84 -4.45
CA ASP A 154 2.89 -16.28 -4.58
C ASP A 154 4.38 -16.60 -4.42
N VAL A 155 5.24 -15.59 -4.38
CA VAL A 155 6.69 -15.77 -4.19
C VAL A 155 7.04 -15.40 -2.77
N PRO A 156 7.62 -16.34 -1.97
CA PRO A 156 7.95 -16.05 -0.58
C PRO A 156 8.92 -14.87 -0.45
N VAL A 157 8.83 -14.16 0.66
CA VAL A 157 9.69 -13.02 0.93
C VAL A 157 11.17 -13.44 0.85
N SER A 158 11.50 -14.60 1.39
CA SER A 158 12.88 -15.08 1.45
C SER A 158 13.46 -15.42 0.09
N ALA A 159 12.65 -15.49 -0.96
CA ALA A 159 13.11 -15.80 -2.30
C ALA A 159 13.36 -14.55 -3.14
N ARG A 160 13.18 -13.37 -2.58
CA ARG A 160 13.32 -12.10 -3.31
C ARG A 160 14.70 -11.50 -3.19
#